data_09cca3176d5a6ece826cdc240f456785
#
_entry.id   09cca3176d5a6ece826cdc240f456785
#
_cell.length_a   1.000
_cell.length_b   1.000
_cell.length_c   1.000
_cell.angle_alpha   90.00
_cell.angle_beta   90.00
_cell.angle_gamma   90.00
#
_symmetry.space_group_name_H-M   'P 1'
#
loop_
_entity.id
_entity.type
_entity.pdbx_description
1 polymer ?
#
loop_
_entity_poly.entity_id
_entity_poly.type
_entity_poly.pdbx_seq_one_letter_code
_entity_poly.pdbx_strand_id
1 'polypeptide(L)'
;MKKVLMTLAAVLCCAMTTTVLTSCNSDSSNDDGAYDKTPKYMMMQFDIDNTKDMLDYCTIELTIEDQQGNKKSTVLTMDYMDANYVCYATANGELPTTFKFSRKVTLKQSIDNLESFKYTTRTKAEYGIFNAAGYQIGIGETDVVGEVGTVQGAEVANFAQLINQGVLDYTRTFKFDEKGILIPENNTAQ
;
A
#
# COMPACT_ATOMS: atom_id res chain seq x y z
N MET A 1 -17.83 14.49 -8.57
CA MET A 1 -16.62 13.66 -8.48
C MET A 1 -16.28 13.20 -7.05
N LYS A 2 -16.44 14.01 -5.97
CA LYS A 2 -16.17 13.58 -4.58
C LYS A 2 -17.05 12.43 -4.06
N LYS A 3 -18.28 12.28 -4.54
CA LYS A 3 -19.22 11.23 -4.08
C LYS A 3 -18.93 9.84 -4.62
N VAL A 4 -18.31 9.72 -5.80
CA VAL A 4 -17.96 8.44 -6.41
C VAL A 4 -16.75 7.82 -5.73
N LEU A 5 -15.80 8.64 -5.27
CA LEU A 5 -14.58 8.17 -4.59
C LEU A 5 -14.88 7.55 -3.21
N MET A 6 -15.86 8.12 -2.47
CA MET A 6 -16.28 7.57 -1.16
C MET A 6 -17.02 6.23 -1.30
N THR A 7 -17.77 6.04 -2.38
CA THR A 7 -18.53 4.80 -2.58
C THR A 7 -17.63 3.63 -2.97
N LEU A 8 -16.54 3.89 -3.70
CA LEU A 8 -15.58 2.85 -4.10
C LEU A 8 -14.72 2.37 -2.91
N ALA A 9 -14.30 3.28 -2.04
CA ALA A 9 -13.55 2.93 -0.83
C ALA A 9 -14.39 2.09 0.16
N ALA A 10 -15.71 2.37 0.27
CA ALA A 10 -16.61 1.61 1.12
C ALA A 10 -16.84 0.18 0.61
N VAL A 11 -16.82 -0.04 -0.72
CA VAL A 11 -17.01 -1.37 -1.30
C VAL A 11 -15.79 -2.26 -1.07
N LEU A 12 -14.58 -1.72 -1.06
CA LEU A 12 -13.37 -2.51 -0.79
C LEU A 12 -13.25 -2.91 0.68
N CYS A 13 -13.64 -2.03 1.61
CA CYS A 13 -13.66 -2.35 3.04
C CYS A 13 -14.70 -3.40 3.43
N CYS A 14 -15.83 -3.50 2.70
CA CYS A 14 -16.86 -4.50 2.97
C CYS A 14 -16.58 -5.88 2.34
N ALA A 15 -15.69 -5.98 1.34
CA ALA A 15 -15.37 -7.24 0.69
C ALA A 15 -14.28 -8.07 1.43
N MET A 16 -13.61 -7.50 2.44
CA MET A 16 -12.58 -8.20 3.23
C MET A 16 -13.13 -8.98 4.42
N THR A 17 -14.44 -9.08 4.60
CA THR A 17 -15.00 -10.11 5.50
C THR A 17 -14.96 -11.46 4.80
N THR A 18 -14.05 -12.31 5.26
CA THR A 18 -13.86 -13.70 4.91
C THR A 18 -15.17 -14.42 4.55
N THR A 19 -15.54 -14.40 3.28
CA THR A 19 -16.46 -15.39 2.73
C THR A 19 -15.63 -16.47 2.08
N VAL A 20 -15.49 -17.58 2.79
CA VAL A 20 -15.12 -18.86 2.20
C VAL A 20 -16.12 -19.12 1.08
N LEU A 21 -15.71 -18.93 -0.16
CA LEU A 21 -16.49 -19.35 -1.31
C LEU A 21 -16.45 -20.86 -1.38
N THR A 22 -17.39 -21.50 -0.71
CA THR A 22 -17.76 -22.88 -1.01
C THR A 22 -18.26 -22.92 -2.45
N SER A 23 -17.49 -23.58 -3.30
CA SER A 23 -17.89 -23.94 -4.64
C SER A 23 -19.18 -24.79 -4.57
N CYS A 24 -20.33 -24.18 -4.81
CA CYS A 24 -21.54 -24.92 -5.16
C CYS A 24 -21.56 -25.12 -6.67
N ASN A 25 -21.17 -26.33 -7.06
CA ASN A 25 -21.48 -26.87 -8.37
C ASN A 25 -22.99 -27.08 -8.41
N SER A 26 -23.73 -26.26 -9.11
CA SER A 26 -25.11 -26.56 -9.54
C SER A 26 -25.22 -26.19 -10.99
N ASP A 27 -25.23 -27.25 -11.83
CA ASP A 27 -25.76 -27.20 -13.18
C ASP A 27 -27.17 -26.62 -13.16
N SER A 28 -27.33 -25.40 -13.64
CA SER A 28 -28.60 -24.91 -14.16
C SER A 28 -28.29 -23.95 -15.30
N SER A 29 -28.55 -24.46 -16.49
CA SER A 29 -28.62 -23.71 -17.74
C SER A 29 -29.64 -22.57 -17.61
N ASN A 30 -29.16 -21.36 -17.39
CA ASN A 30 -29.85 -20.12 -17.71
C ASN A 30 -28.85 -19.15 -18.29
N ASP A 31 -29.25 -18.57 -19.40
CA ASP A 31 -28.59 -17.55 -20.22
C ASP A 31 -28.22 -16.31 -19.40
N ASP A 32 -27.20 -16.42 -18.55
CA ASP A 32 -26.61 -15.29 -17.87
C ASP A 32 -25.73 -14.58 -18.88
N GLY A 33 -26.15 -13.41 -19.29
CA GLY A 33 -25.41 -12.53 -20.19
C GLY A 33 -23.94 -12.53 -19.80
N ALA A 34 -23.10 -12.98 -20.73
CA ALA A 34 -21.68 -13.25 -20.48
C ALA A 34 -21.03 -12.01 -19.83
N TYR A 35 -20.77 -12.14 -18.54
CA TYR A 35 -20.09 -11.10 -17.76
C TYR A 35 -18.72 -10.81 -18.38
N ASP A 36 -18.53 -9.56 -18.81
CA ASP A 36 -17.26 -9.14 -19.42
C ASP A 36 -16.12 -9.24 -18.40
N LYS A 37 -15.19 -10.16 -18.67
CA LYS A 37 -13.99 -10.40 -17.85
C LYS A 37 -12.75 -9.70 -18.39
N THR A 38 -12.90 -8.78 -19.34
CA THR A 38 -11.78 -8.04 -19.92
C THR A 38 -11.25 -7.02 -18.88
N PRO A 39 -9.98 -7.12 -18.49
CA PRO A 39 -9.35 -6.16 -17.57
C PRO A 39 -9.35 -4.75 -18.19
N LYS A 40 -9.72 -3.76 -17.40
CA LYS A 40 -9.73 -2.36 -17.84
C LYS A 40 -9.09 -1.43 -16.83
N TYR A 41 -9.36 -1.63 -15.55
CA TYR A 41 -8.87 -0.78 -14.46
C TYR A 41 -8.21 -1.62 -13.39
N MET A 42 -7.32 -0.97 -12.66
CA MET A 42 -6.71 -1.51 -11.46
C MET A 42 -6.85 -0.54 -10.31
N MET A 43 -7.08 -1.08 -9.12
CA MET A 43 -6.95 -0.36 -7.87
C MET A 43 -5.93 -1.07 -6.99
N MET A 44 -5.02 -0.30 -6.41
CA MET A 44 -3.98 -0.78 -5.52
C MET A 44 -4.17 -0.16 -4.15
N GLN A 45 -4.09 -0.98 -3.10
CA GLN A 45 -4.05 -0.55 -1.71
C GLN A 45 -2.69 -0.87 -1.13
N PHE A 46 -2.13 0.08 -0.40
CA PHE A 46 -0.89 -0.06 0.34
C PHE A 46 -1.21 -0.08 1.82
N ASP A 47 -0.79 -1.14 2.51
CA ASP A 47 -0.85 -1.27 3.95
C ASP A 47 0.54 -0.95 4.49
N ILE A 48 0.64 0.15 5.24
CA ILE A 48 1.90 0.73 5.69
C ILE A 48 1.93 0.65 7.20
N ASP A 49 2.75 -0.26 7.72
CA ASP A 49 2.96 -0.39 9.16
C ASP A 49 3.75 0.82 9.69
N ASN A 50 3.35 1.28 10.87
CA ASN A 50 4.04 2.31 11.61
C ASN A 50 4.20 1.87 13.07
N THR A 51 4.96 2.63 13.83
CA THR A 51 5.02 2.48 15.28
C THR A 51 4.67 3.81 15.94
N LYS A 52 4.26 3.72 17.20
CA LYS A 52 4.00 4.94 17.98
C LYS A 52 5.22 5.84 18.03
N ASP A 53 6.41 5.26 18.22
CA ASP A 53 7.67 6.01 18.29
C ASP A 53 7.93 6.75 16.97
N MET A 54 7.75 6.10 15.82
CA MET A 54 7.89 6.76 14.52
C MET A 54 6.91 7.93 14.37
N LEU A 55 5.64 7.73 14.76
CA LEU A 55 4.63 8.79 14.68
C LEU A 55 4.89 9.96 15.65
N ASP A 56 5.46 9.68 16.81
CA ASP A 56 5.79 10.71 17.81
C ASP A 56 7.05 11.48 17.44
N TYR A 57 8.08 10.84 16.89
CA TYR A 57 9.41 11.41 16.69
C TYR A 57 9.79 11.70 15.25
N CYS A 58 9.03 11.18 14.27
CA CYS A 58 9.34 11.36 12.86
C CYS A 58 8.20 12.03 12.09
N THR A 59 8.56 12.73 11.05
CA THR A 59 7.66 13.06 9.94
C THR A 59 7.75 11.93 8.92
N ILE A 60 6.61 11.33 8.58
CA ILE A 60 6.51 10.24 7.61
C ILE A 60 5.68 10.76 6.45
N GLU A 61 6.29 10.93 5.30
CA GLU A 61 5.65 11.38 4.07
C GLU A 61 5.49 10.18 3.12
N LEU A 62 4.25 9.93 2.71
CA LEU A 62 3.93 8.96 1.66
C LEU A 62 3.69 9.71 0.37
N THR A 63 4.25 9.22 -0.72
CA THR A 63 3.98 9.72 -2.07
C THR A 63 3.61 8.56 -2.97
N ILE A 64 2.51 8.72 -3.70
CA ILE A 64 2.11 7.83 -4.80
C ILE A 64 2.17 8.66 -6.08
N GLU A 65 2.90 8.15 -7.07
CA GLU A 65 3.03 8.72 -8.40
C GLU A 65 2.42 7.76 -9.42
N ASP A 66 1.53 8.27 -10.28
CA ASP A 66 0.94 7.48 -11.37
C ASP A 66 1.85 7.47 -12.61
N GLN A 67 1.44 6.72 -13.64
CA GLN A 67 2.21 6.61 -14.89
C GLN A 67 2.31 7.93 -15.68
N GLN A 68 1.45 8.92 -15.40
CA GLN A 68 1.49 10.25 -15.99
C GLN A 68 2.42 11.20 -15.21
N GLY A 69 3.01 10.74 -14.10
CA GLY A 69 3.85 11.54 -13.23
C GLY A 69 3.08 12.42 -12.25
N ASN A 70 1.75 12.25 -12.12
CA ASN A 70 0.99 12.97 -11.10
C ASN A 70 1.30 12.37 -9.73
N LYS A 71 1.62 13.26 -8.78
CA LYS A 71 2.01 12.87 -7.42
C LYS A 71 0.94 13.27 -6.41
N LYS A 72 0.62 12.36 -5.52
CA LYS A 72 -0.18 12.61 -4.34
C LYS A 72 0.67 12.32 -3.11
N SER A 73 0.98 13.36 -2.33
CA SER A 73 1.72 13.23 -1.07
C SER A 73 0.82 13.44 0.13
N THR A 74 1.09 12.69 1.19
CA THR A 74 0.38 12.77 2.48
C THR A 74 1.40 12.62 3.60
N VAL A 75 1.38 13.54 4.56
CA VAL A 75 2.14 13.39 5.81
C VAL A 75 1.26 12.61 6.78
N LEU A 76 1.80 11.51 7.30
CA LEU A 76 1.07 10.65 8.22
C LEU A 76 0.99 11.27 9.62
N THR A 77 -0.19 11.17 10.19
CA THR A 77 -0.48 11.50 11.60
C THR A 77 -1.26 10.35 12.23
N MET A 78 -1.45 10.38 13.55
CA MET A 78 -2.24 9.38 14.26
C MET A 78 -3.66 9.22 13.71
N ASP A 79 -4.25 10.28 13.13
CA ASP A 79 -5.61 10.25 12.58
C ASP A 79 -5.75 9.36 11.33
N TYR A 80 -4.63 8.99 10.71
CA TYR A 80 -4.59 8.08 9.56
C TYR A 80 -4.39 6.62 9.96
N MET A 81 -4.18 6.34 11.24
CA MET A 81 -3.83 5.01 11.74
C MET A 81 -5.05 4.26 12.23
N ASP A 82 -5.03 2.95 11.98
CA ASP A 82 -5.90 2.02 12.71
C ASP A 82 -5.34 1.70 14.12
N ALA A 83 -6.02 0.82 14.85
CA ALA A 83 -5.62 0.41 16.20
C ALA A 83 -4.25 -0.30 16.26
N ASN A 84 -3.72 -0.76 15.14
CA ASN A 84 -2.43 -1.44 15.01
C ASN A 84 -1.33 -0.53 14.43
N TYR A 85 -1.61 0.76 14.29
CA TYR A 85 -0.74 1.73 13.63
C TYR A 85 -0.50 1.45 12.13
N VAL A 86 -1.47 0.84 11.46
CA VAL A 86 -1.44 0.65 10.00
C VAL A 86 -2.17 1.79 9.32
N CYS A 87 -1.53 2.37 8.30
CA CYS A 87 -2.13 3.35 7.41
C CYS A 87 -2.45 2.70 6.05
N TYR A 88 -3.60 3.02 5.50
CA TYR A 88 -4.04 2.54 4.19
C TYR A 88 -4.02 3.67 3.17
N ALA A 89 -3.27 3.47 2.10
CA ALA A 89 -3.23 4.39 0.96
C ALA A 89 -3.65 3.68 -0.32
N THR A 90 -4.32 4.38 -1.24
CA THR A 90 -4.83 3.77 -2.47
C THR A 90 -4.40 4.53 -3.71
N ALA A 91 -4.20 3.78 -4.80
CA ALA A 91 -4.01 4.28 -6.15
C ALA A 91 -4.92 3.54 -7.13
N ASN A 92 -5.30 4.17 -8.22
CA ASN A 92 -6.06 3.55 -9.29
C ASN A 92 -5.58 4.04 -10.66
N GLY A 93 -5.75 3.21 -11.68
CA GLY A 93 -5.37 3.55 -13.05
C GLY A 93 -5.99 2.61 -14.08
N GLU A 94 -6.01 3.05 -15.34
CA GLU A 94 -6.35 2.20 -16.48
C GLU A 94 -5.16 1.31 -16.84
N LEU A 95 -5.43 0.06 -17.17
CA LEU A 95 -4.41 -0.91 -17.62
C LEU A 95 -4.01 -0.67 -19.09
N PRO A 96 -2.73 -0.81 -19.43
CA PRO A 96 -1.58 -1.05 -18.55
C PRO A 96 -1.26 0.16 -17.68
N THR A 97 -0.72 -0.03 -16.47
CA THR A 97 -0.45 1.07 -15.55
C THR A 97 0.81 0.86 -14.73
N THR A 98 1.33 1.97 -14.19
CA THR A 98 2.48 1.98 -13.28
C THR A 98 2.19 2.89 -12.10
N PHE A 99 2.49 2.40 -10.90
CA PHE A 99 2.45 3.19 -9.67
C PHE A 99 3.83 3.18 -9.04
N LYS A 100 4.31 4.34 -8.63
CA LYS A 100 5.51 4.45 -7.81
C LYS A 100 5.09 4.90 -6.41
N PHE A 101 5.32 4.04 -5.45
CA PHE A 101 5.10 4.30 -4.04
C PHE A 101 6.43 4.69 -3.39
N SER A 102 6.41 5.74 -2.59
CA SER A 102 7.57 6.17 -1.80
C SER A 102 7.14 6.53 -0.39
N ARG A 103 7.95 6.12 0.58
CA ARG A 103 7.88 6.57 1.96
C ARG A 103 9.20 7.27 2.29
N LYS A 104 9.11 8.48 2.82
CA LYS A 104 10.24 9.25 3.33
C LYS A 104 10.04 9.48 4.81
N VAL A 105 11.08 9.23 5.61
CA VAL A 105 11.05 9.37 7.07
C VAL A 105 12.15 10.34 7.52
N THR A 106 11.77 11.37 8.24
CA THR A 106 12.72 12.36 8.79
C THR A 106 12.41 12.62 10.24
N LEU A 107 13.43 12.82 11.06
CA LEU A 107 13.23 13.20 12.45
C LEU A 107 12.61 14.60 12.54
N LYS A 108 11.55 14.76 13.32
CA LYS A 108 10.96 16.05 13.69
C LYS A 108 11.41 16.53 15.07
N GLN A 109 12.01 15.62 15.85
CA GLN A 109 12.63 15.92 17.15
C GLN A 109 13.71 14.88 17.46
N SER A 110 14.64 15.22 18.37
CA SER A 110 15.72 14.31 18.77
C SER A 110 15.17 13.08 19.48
N ILE A 111 15.79 11.95 19.22
CA ILE A 111 15.57 10.67 19.90
C ILE A 111 16.75 10.23 20.76
N ASP A 112 17.82 11.04 20.83
CA ASP A 112 19.12 10.68 21.44
C ASP A 112 19.02 10.29 22.93
N ASN A 113 18.02 10.80 23.61
CA ASN A 113 17.80 10.56 25.05
C ASN A 113 16.76 9.46 25.34
N LEU A 114 16.26 8.78 24.32
CA LEU A 114 15.33 7.67 24.51
C LEU A 114 16.08 6.41 24.95
N GLU A 115 15.50 5.65 25.87
CA GLU A 115 16.03 4.35 26.27
C GLU A 115 15.90 3.32 25.13
N SER A 116 14.86 3.47 24.30
CA SER A 116 14.62 2.64 23.14
C SER A 116 13.82 3.38 22.08
N PHE A 117 13.97 2.96 20.82
CA PHE A 117 13.16 3.45 19.69
C PHE A 117 12.72 2.26 18.84
N LYS A 118 11.41 2.05 18.74
CA LYS A 118 10.81 1.01 17.91
C LYS A 118 10.49 1.57 16.53
N TYR A 119 10.89 0.84 15.50
CA TYR A 119 10.64 1.24 14.09
C TYR A 119 10.09 0.10 13.27
N THR A 120 9.55 0.44 12.11
CA THR A 120 9.16 -0.53 11.08
C THR A 120 9.33 0.05 9.69
N THR A 121 9.73 -0.79 8.76
CA THR A 121 9.74 -0.49 7.32
C THR A 121 8.71 -1.32 6.55
N ARG A 122 7.90 -2.12 7.26
CA ARG A 122 6.97 -3.06 6.63
C ARG A 122 5.91 -2.35 5.81
N THR A 123 5.73 -2.85 4.59
CA THR A 123 4.70 -2.41 3.66
C THR A 123 4.21 -3.62 2.86
N LYS A 124 2.90 -3.76 2.73
CA LYS A 124 2.23 -4.73 1.85
C LYS A 124 1.44 -3.97 0.81
N ALA A 125 1.24 -4.53 -0.35
CA ALA A 125 0.28 -4.00 -1.31
C ALA A 125 -0.65 -5.12 -1.80
N GLU A 126 -1.93 -4.77 -1.89
CA GLU A 126 -2.98 -5.58 -2.47
C GLU A 126 -3.55 -4.86 -3.69
N TYR A 127 -4.07 -5.61 -4.66
CA TYR A 127 -4.66 -5.00 -5.84
C TYR A 127 -5.89 -5.75 -6.33
N GLY A 128 -6.84 -4.99 -6.85
CA GLY A 128 -8.03 -5.48 -7.53
C GLY A 128 -8.00 -5.11 -9.01
N ILE A 129 -8.42 -6.04 -9.86
CA ILE A 129 -8.56 -5.85 -11.30
C ILE A 129 -10.05 -5.73 -11.61
N PHE A 130 -10.43 -4.75 -12.40
CA PHE A 130 -11.82 -4.42 -12.71
C PHE A 130 -12.03 -4.37 -14.22
N ASN A 131 -13.23 -4.75 -14.66
CA ASN A 131 -13.67 -4.59 -16.04
C ASN A 131 -14.18 -3.17 -16.33
N ALA A 132 -14.59 -2.90 -17.56
CA ALA A 132 -15.11 -1.60 -17.97
C ALA A 132 -16.40 -1.17 -17.23
N ALA A 133 -17.19 -2.11 -16.74
CA ALA A 133 -18.39 -1.85 -15.94
C ALA A 133 -18.10 -1.62 -14.45
N GLY A 134 -16.83 -1.74 -14.03
CA GLY A 134 -16.41 -1.55 -12.64
C GLY A 134 -16.59 -2.78 -11.75
N TYR A 135 -16.85 -3.96 -12.32
CA TYR A 135 -16.91 -5.20 -11.57
C TYR A 135 -15.50 -5.74 -11.36
N GLN A 136 -15.22 -6.19 -10.14
CA GLN A 136 -13.96 -6.83 -9.80
C GLN A 136 -13.90 -8.23 -10.44
N ILE A 137 -12.85 -8.46 -11.23
CA ILE A 137 -12.64 -9.70 -11.98
C ILE A 137 -11.38 -10.46 -11.55
N GLY A 138 -10.56 -9.84 -10.72
CA GLY A 138 -9.35 -10.45 -10.17
C GLY A 138 -8.84 -9.70 -8.96
N ILE A 139 -8.05 -10.40 -8.15
CA ILE A 139 -7.34 -9.86 -6.99
C ILE A 139 -5.91 -10.43 -6.97
N GLY A 140 -5.01 -9.71 -6.34
CA GLY A 140 -3.67 -10.18 -6.03
C GLY A 140 -3.06 -9.39 -4.90
N GLU A 141 -1.94 -9.89 -4.39
CA GLU A 141 -1.17 -9.23 -3.35
C GLU A 141 0.32 -9.31 -3.67
N THR A 142 1.10 -8.44 -3.05
CA THR A 142 2.56 -8.51 -3.09
C THR A 142 3.09 -9.06 -1.78
N ASP A 143 4.31 -9.57 -1.82
CA ASP A 143 4.98 -9.96 -0.59
C ASP A 143 5.10 -8.76 0.36
N VAL A 144 5.00 -9.05 1.66
CA VAL A 144 5.33 -8.07 2.70
C VAL A 144 6.83 -7.82 2.64
N VAL A 145 7.21 -6.58 2.45
CA VAL A 145 8.61 -6.15 2.45
C VAL A 145 8.91 -5.30 3.67
N GLY A 146 10.18 -5.31 4.10
CA GLY A 146 10.63 -4.54 5.25
C GLY A 146 10.60 -5.33 6.56
N GLU A 147 10.99 -4.67 7.64
CA GLU A 147 11.22 -5.27 8.95
C GLU A 147 10.58 -4.46 10.08
N VAL A 148 10.51 -5.06 11.25
CA VAL A 148 10.20 -4.39 12.52
C VAL A 148 11.42 -4.54 13.41
N GLY A 149 11.90 -3.44 13.98
CA GLY A 149 13.08 -3.45 14.86
C GLY A 149 12.91 -2.56 16.07
N THR A 150 13.85 -2.71 16.99
CA THR A 150 13.99 -1.84 18.16
C THR A 150 15.47 -1.63 18.40
N VAL A 151 15.88 -0.36 18.48
CA VAL A 151 17.23 0.03 18.92
C VAL A 151 17.17 0.47 20.39
N GLN A 152 18.25 0.28 21.14
CA GLN A 152 18.26 0.52 22.59
C GLN A 152 19.55 1.21 23.04
N GLY A 153 19.44 1.97 24.12
CA GLY A 153 20.59 2.61 24.79
C GLY A 153 21.40 3.48 23.84
N ALA A 154 22.71 3.31 23.85
CA ALA A 154 23.61 4.14 23.04
C ALA A 154 23.44 3.99 21.52
N GLU A 155 22.79 2.94 21.06
CA GLU A 155 22.52 2.75 19.63
C GLU A 155 21.42 3.70 19.10
N VAL A 156 20.58 4.23 19.98
CA VAL A 156 19.49 5.15 19.58
C VAL A 156 20.05 6.41 18.92
N ALA A 157 21.10 7.00 19.50
CA ALA A 157 21.74 8.20 18.93
C ALA A 157 22.39 7.91 17.56
N ASN A 158 23.00 6.74 17.40
CA ASN A 158 23.54 6.32 16.09
C ASN A 158 22.40 6.10 15.08
N PHE A 159 21.29 5.52 15.51
CA PHE A 159 20.12 5.29 14.65
C PHE A 159 19.47 6.60 14.21
N ALA A 160 19.47 7.64 15.05
CA ALA A 160 19.03 8.99 14.67
C ALA A 160 19.79 9.50 13.42
N GLN A 161 21.11 9.27 13.36
CA GLN A 161 21.91 9.65 12.20
C GLN A 161 21.52 8.83 10.96
N LEU A 162 21.26 7.52 11.12
CA LEU A 162 20.83 6.65 10.03
C LEU A 162 19.45 7.05 9.49
N ILE A 163 18.51 7.45 10.35
CA ILE A 163 17.21 7.99 9.91
C ILE A 163 17.41 9.22 9.02
N ASN A 164 18.29 10.14 9.42
CA ASN A 164 18.60 11.31 8.62
C ASN A 164 19.32 10.98 7.28
N GLN A 165 19.93 9.82 7.19
CA GLN A 165 20.51 9.27 5.95
C GLN A 165 19.53 8.46 5.10
N GLY A 166 18.27 8.33 5.55
CA GLY A 166 17.20 7.66 4.81
C GLY A 166 17.12 6.14 5.02
N VAL A 167 17.67 5.60 6.12
CA VAL A 167 17.61 4.14 6.39
C VAL A 167 16.17 3.60 6.48
N LEU A 168 15.20 4.46 6.82
CA LEU A 168 13.79 4.12 6.87
C LEU A 168 13.01 4.54 5.62
N ASP A 169 13.69 5.12 4.63
CA ASP A 169 13.08 5.47 3.36
C ASP A 169 12.85 4.20 2.52
N TYR A 170 11.80 4.25 1.73
CA TYR A 170 11.43 3.14 0.87
C TYR A 170 10.80 3.65 -0.42
N THR A 171 11.21 3.07 -1.53
CA THR A 171 10.60 3.35 -2.84
C THR A 171 10.44 2.04 -3.60
N ARG A 172 9.26 1.85 -4.19
CA ARG A 172 8.98 0.71 -5.07
C ARG A 172 8.09 1.12 -6.22
N THR A 173 8.36 0.55 -7.39
CA THR A 173 7.54 0.70 -8.59
C THR A 173 6.75 -0.57 -8.84
N PHE A 174 5.46 -0.43 -9.10
CA PHE A 174 4.54 -1.51 -9.44
C PHE A 174 4.07 -1.30 -10.86
N LYS A 175 4.46 -2.19 -11.75
CA LYS A 175 4.12 -2.12 -13.16
C LYS A 175 3.20 -3.29 -13.54
N PHE A 176 2.08 -3.00 -14.17
CA PHE A 176 1.09 -3.98 -14.57
C PHE A 176 0.87 -3.94 -16.08
N ASP A 177 0.76 -5.11 -16.68
CA ASP A 177 0.45 -5.26 -18.10
C ASP A 177 -1.05 -5.03 -18.39
N GLU A 178 -1.45 -5.19 -19.63
CA GLU A 178 -2.83 -5.04 -20.11
C GLU A 178 -3.81 -6.05 -19.48
N LYS A 179 -3.30 -7.15 -18.94
CA LYS A 179 -4.08 -8.18 -18.24
C LYS A 179 -4.14 -7.96 -16.73
N GLY A 180 -3.46 -6.92 -16.21
CA GLY A 180 -3.33 -6.67 -14.78
C GLY A 180 -2.33 -7.60 -14.09
N ILE A 181 -1.43 -8.23 -14.84
CA ILE A 181 -0.37 -9.05 -14.26
C ILE A 181 0.77 -8.15 -13.81
N LEU A 182 1.18 -8.30 -12.55
CA LEU A 182 2.33 -7.58 -12.00
C LEU A 182 3.61 -8.04 -12.71
N ILE A 183 4.29 -7.10 -13.35
CA ILE A 183 5.57 -7.33 -14.01
C ILE A 183 6.67 -7.21 -12.93
N PRO A 184 7.45 -8.27 -12.69
CA PRO A 184 8.55 -8.20 -11.72
C PRO A 184 9.52 -7.08 -12.09
N GLU A 185 9.92 -6.26 -11.12
CA GLU A 185 11.08 -5.40 -11.31
C GLU A 185 12.30 -6.31 -11.52
N ASN A 186 12.99 -6.14 -12.65
CA ASN A 186 14.32 -6.72 -12.80
C ASN A 186 15.21 -6.02 -11.77
N ASN A 187 15.43 -6.67 -10.64
CA ASN A 187 16.42 -6.24 -9.66
C ASN A 187 17.80 -6.33 -10.32
N THR A 188 18.17 -5.30 -11.06
CA THR A 188 19.58 -5.00 -11.31
C THR A 188 20.11 -4.52 -9.96
N ALA A 189 20.64 -5.46 -9.16
CA ALA A 189 21.42 -5.13 -7.99
C ALA A 189 22.53 -4.16 -8.42
N GLN A 190 22.49 -2.95 -7.90
CA GLN A 190 23.61 -2.02 -7.92
C GLN A 190 24.49 -2.29 -6.70
#